data_76c6e8f100f0cf530849afc0dc01a1a9
#
_entry.id   76c6e8f100f0cf530849afc0dc01a1a9
#
_cell.length_a   1.000
_cell.length_b   1.000
_cell.length_c   1.000
_cell.angle_alpha   90.00
_cell.angle_beta   90.00
_cell.angle_gamma   90.00
#
_symmetry.space_group_name_H-M   'P 1'
#
loop_
_entity.id
_entity.type
_entity.pdbx_description
1 polymer ?
#
loop_
_entity_poly.entity_id
_entity_poly.type
_entity_poly.pdbx_seq_one_letter_code
_entity_poly.pdbx_strand_id
1 'polypeptide(L)'
;RIVSIIHSPEQLLISGSELTTILDAQTPWQEIDDTVLTMVYLDLMTYHPDDILQKVDRAAMSVNLETRVPYLDHNLVEFIMRLPLDMKIRNGSSKWILRQVLYRHVPQQLMDRPKMGFAVPVGDWIKESMREWAEELISKKRVEEEGYFNTHLVGEMWKQHLSGKFNRTHELWNILMF
;
A
#
# COMPACT_ATOMS: atom_id res chain seq x y z
N ARG A 1 -5.25 -13.52 0.73
CA ARG A 1 -4.70 -12.29 1.39
C ARG A 1 -3.36 -11.85 0.79
N ILE A 2 -3.31 -11.69 -0.53
CA ILE A 2 -2.08 -11.28 -1.23
C ILE A 2 -1.69 -9.83 -0.89
N VAL A 3 -2.67 -8.99 -0.57
CA VAL A 3 -2.48 -7.54 -0.31
C VAL A 3 -2.59 -7.15 1.17
N SER A 4 -2.82 -8.11 2.07
CA SER A 4 -2.94 -7.83 3.50
C SER A 4 -1.56 -7.70 4.16
N ILE A 5 -1.33 -6.60 4.86
CA ILE A 5 -0.10 -6.38 5.65
C ILE A 5 -0.11 -7.27 6.89
N ILE A 6 -1.26 -7.40 7.54
CA ILE A 6 -1.44 -8.27 8.72
C ILE A 6 -2.16 -9.54 8.26
N HIS A 7 -1.44 -10.67 8.26
CA HIS A 7 -1.97 -11.93 7.74
C HIS A 7 -2.99 -12.62 8.65
N SER A 8 -2.94 -12.36 9.95
CA SER A 8 -3.80 -12.99 10.97
C SER A 8 -4.24 -11.95 11.99
N PRO A 9 -5.08 -10.98 11.58
CA PRO A 9 -5.53 -9.92 12.49
C PRO A 9 -6.33 -10.47 13.68
N GLU A 10 -7.03 -11.59 13.51
CA GLU A 10 -7.76 -12.30 14.57
C GLU A 10 -6.88 -12.82 15.71
N GLN A 11 -5.58 -12.98 15.48
CA GLN A 11 -4.61 -13.35 16.52
C GLN A 11 -4.01 -12.13 17.22
N LEU A 12 -3.91 -11.02 16.49
CA LEU A 12 -3.34 -9.79 16.99
C LEU A 12 -4.35 -8.99 17.85
N LEU A 13 -5.62 -9.02 17.47
CA LEU A 13 -6.69 -8.34 18.20
C LEU A 13 -7.21 -9.21 19.34
N ILE A 14 -7.51 -8.58 20.51
CA ILE A 14 -8.13 -9.27 21.64
C ILE A 14 -9.61 -9.53 21.35
N SER A 15 -10.28 -8.58 20.66
CA SER A 15 -11.69 -8.69 20.28
C SER A 15 -11.92 -7.94 18.97
N GLY A 16 -12.97 -8.33 18.26
CA GLY A 16 -13.34 -7.73 16.99
C GLY A 16 -13.34 -8.72 15.85
N SER A 17 -13.82 -8.29 14.71
CA SER A 17 -13.80 -9.05 13.45
C SER A 17 -13.39 -8.13 12.32
N GLU A 18 -12.73 -8.69 11.32
CA GLU A 18 -12.47 -7.95 10.08
C GLU A 18 -13.79 -7.52 9.43
N LEU A 19 -13.83 -6.28 8.98
CA LEU A 19 -14.95 -5.83 8.14
C LEU A 19 -14.83 -6.48 6.77
N THR A 20 -15.97 -6.82 6.19
CA THR A 20 -16.02 -7.34 4.82
C THR A 20 -15.57 -6.25 3.85
N THR A 21 -14.61 -6.56 3.03
CA THR A 21 -14.05 -5.66 2.01
C THR A 21 -14.37 -6.16 0.61
N ILE A 22 -14.01 -5.39 -0.41
CA ILE A 22 -14.08 -5.83 -1.80
C ILE A 22 -13.27 -7.11 -2.06
N LEU A 23 -12.27 -7.41 -1.21
CA LEU A 23 -11.42 -8.60 -1.33
C LEU A 23 -12.11 -9.88 -0.85
N ASP A 24 -13.09 -9.76 0.03
CA ASP A 24 -13.80 -10.87 0.67
C ASP A 24 -15.16 -11.16 0.03
N ALA A 25 -15.77 -10.12 -0.57
CA ALA A 25 -17.09 -10.23 -1.17
C ALA A 25 -17.06 -11.01 -2.50
N GLN A 26 -18.19 -11.61 -2.86
CA GLN A 26 -18.44 -12.04 -4.24
C GLN A 26 -18.61 -10.79 -5.11
N THR A 27 -17.53 -10.35 -5.70
CA THR A 27 -17.45 -9.09 -6.43
C THR A 27 -17.13 -9.33 -7.90
N PRO A 28 -17.46 -8.38 -8.80
CA PRO A 28 -17.23 -8.51 -10.25
C PRO A 28 -15.77 -8.81 -10.64
N TRP A 29 -14.78 -8.53 -9.80
CA TRP A 29 -13.39 -8.84 -10.11
C TRP A 29 -13.11 -10.35 -10.21
N GLN A 30 -13.94 -11.19 -9.61
CA GLN A 30 -13.84 -12.66 -9.71
C GLN A 30 -14.19 -13.17 -11.11
N GLU A 31 -14.86 -12.37 -11.93
CA GLU A 31 -15.20 -12.67 -13.33
C GLU A 31 -14.08 -12.30 -14.30
N ILE A 32 -12.97 -11.73 -13.81
CA ILE A 32 -11.81 -11.36 -14.64
C ILE A 32 -10.87 -12.55 -14.74
N ASP A 33 -10.83 -13.20 -15.91
CA ASP A 33 -10.00 -14.40 -16.13
C ASP A 33 -8.49 -14.14 -16.12
N ASP A 34 -8.07 -12.89 -16.31
CA ASP A 34 -6.65 -12.52 -16.33
C ASP A 34 -6.17 -12.00 -14.97
N THR A 35 -5.18 -12.69 -14.37
CA THR A 35 -4.62 -12.33 -13.06
C THR A 35 -4.04 -10.92 -13.02
N VAL A 36 -3.40 -10.46 -14.09
CA VAL A 36 -2.80 -9.11 -14.13
C VAL A 36 -3.89 -8.05 -14.18
N LEU A 37 -4.93 -8.28 -14.97
CA LEU A 37 -6.09 -7.37 -15.00
C LEU A 37 -6.83 -7.36 -13.67
N THR A 38 -6.96 -8.50 -13.01
CA THR A 38 -7.51 -8.59 -11.64
C THR A 38 -6.70 -7.74 -10.66
N MET A 39 -5.38 -7.84 -10.69
CA MET A 39 -4.51 -7.02 -9.82
C MET A 39 -4.66 -5.52 -10.12
N VAL A 40 -4.70 -5.14 -11.40
CA VAL A 40 -4.92 -3.73 -11.80
C VAL A 40 -6.27 -3.22 -11.29
N TYR A 41 -7.31 -4.04 -11.41
CA TYR A 41 -8.64 -3.68 -10.92
C TYR A 41 -8.66 -3.52 -9.39
N LEU A 42 -8.06 -4.45 -8.66
CA LEU A 42 -7.98 -4.38 -7.20
C LEU A 42 -7.17 -3.16 -6.73
N ASP A 43 -6.04 -2.86 -7.35
CA ASP A 43 -5.26 -1.65 -7.06
C ASP A 43 -6.08 -0.37 -7.31
N LEU A 44 -6.85 -0.33 -8.39
CA LEU A 44 -7.71 0.80 -8.71
C LEU A 44 -8.82 1.01 -7.68
N MET A 45 -9.35 -0.07 -7.12
CA MET A 45 -10.47 -0.05 -6.19
C MET A 45 -10.05 0.05 -4.72
N THR A 46 -8.78 -0.20 -4.38
CA THR A 46 -8.28 -0.22 -3.00
C THR A 46 -7.07 0.69 -2.81
N TYR A 47 -5.89 0.25 -3.21
CA TYR A 47 -4.62 0.96 -2.97
C TYR A 47 -4.62 2.39 -3.53
N HIS A 48 -5.20 2.60 -4.70
CA HIS A 48 -5.22 3.91 -5.34
C HIS A 48 -6.02 4.95 -4.54
N PRO A 49 -7.31 4.71 -4.22
CA PRO A 49 -8.10 5.67 -3.45
C PRO A 49 -7.67 5.75 -1.98
N ASP A 50 -7.36 4.62 -1.34
CA ASP A 50 -7.17 4.55 0.11
C ASP A 50 -5.76 4.95 0.56
N ASP A 51 -4.76 4.87 -0.31
CA ASP A 51 -3.38 5.22 0.02
C ASP A 51 -2.85 6.40 -0.83
N ILE A 52 -2.68 6.21 -2.13
CA ILE A 52 -1.99 7.19 -2.99
C ILE A 52 -2.74 8.51 -3.10
N LEU A 53 -4.04 8.46 -3.41
CA LEU A 53 -4.83 9.68 -3.60
C LEU A 53 -5.03 10.43 -2.28
N GLN A 54 -5.23 9.73 -1.18
CA GLN A 54 -5.33 10.35 0.14
C GLN A 54 -4.03 11.09 0.52
N LYS A 55 -2.88 10.47 0.30
CA LYS A 55 -1.59 11.10 0.61
C LYS A 55 -1.37 12.36 -0.21
N VAL A 56 -1.63 12.29 -1.51
CA VAL A 56 -1.47 13.42 -2.42
C VAL A 56 -2.43 14.55 -2.05
N ASP A 57 -3.70 14.23 -1.82
CA ASP A 57 -4.72 15.22 -1.48
C ASP A 57 -4.39 15.91 -0.15
N ARG A 58 -4.14 15.15 0.92
CA ARG A 58 -3.79 15.71 2.23
C ARG A 58 -2.54 16.57 2.20
N ALA A 59 -1.49 16.12 1.50
CA ALA A 59 -0.25 16.89 1.35
C ALA A 59 -0.47 18.18 0.59
N ALA A 60 -1.24 18.15 -0.49
CA ALA A 60 -1.54 19.35 -1.28
C ALA A 60 -2.48 20.31 -0.53
N MET A 61 -3.54 19.78 0.09
CA MET A 61 -4.49 20.59 0.84
C MET A 61 -3.90 21.22 2.10
N SER A 62 -2.83 20.66 2.66
CA SER A 62 -2.11 21.29 3.79
C SER A 62 -1.56 22.69 3.45
N VAL A 63 -1.41 22.98 2.18
CA VAL A 63 -0.99 24.30 1.64
C VAL A 63 -2.05 24.91 0.72
N ASN A 64 -3.31 24.48 0.84
CA ASN A 64 -4.46 24.95 0.06
C ASN A 64 -4.30 24.75 -1.47
N LEU A 65 -3.60 23.71 -1.90
CA LEU A 65 -3.43 23.38 -3.31
C LEU A 65 -4.36 22.23 -3.70
N GLU A 66 -5.28 22.48 -4.62
CA GLU A 66 -6.09 21.42 -5.22
C GLU A 66 -5.30 20.72 -6.32
N THR A 67 -5.26 19.37 -6.27
CA THR A 67 -4.62 18.55 -7.30
C THR A 67 -5.63 17.89 -8.20
N ARG A 68 -5.31 17.80 -9.49
CA ARG A 68 -6.07 17.04 -10.49
C ARG A 68 -5.14 16.06 -11.17
N VAL A 69 -5.54 14.79 -11.24
CA VAL A 69 -4.76 13.70 -11.84
C VAL A 69 -5.36 13.35 -13.19
N PRO A 70 -4.78 13.80 -14.33
CA PRO A 70 -5.39 13.61 -15.67
C PRO A 70 -5.59 12.15 -16.03
N TYR A 71 -4.75 11.24 -15.54
CA TYR A 71 -4.86 9.79 -15.80
C TYR A 71 -6.01 9.11 -15.05
N LEU A 72 -6.70 9.82 -14.15
CA LEU A 72 -7.89 9.33 -13.46
C LEU A 72 -9.18 9.90 -14.02
N ASP A 73 -9.13 10.59 -15.18
CA ASP A 73 -10.35 10.90 -15.93
C ASP A 73 -11.09 9.61 -16.25
N HIS A 74 -12.40 9.56 -15.93
CA HIS A 74 -13.18 8.33 -16.04
C HIS A 74 -13.26 7.81 -17.48
N ASN A 75 -13.33 8.70 -18.49
CA ASN A 75 -13.35 8.27 -19.89
C ASN A 75 -12.01 7.62 -20.28
N LEU A 76 -10.91 8.19 -19.79
CA LEU A 76 -9.58 7.62 -20.02
C LEU A 76 -9.41 6.27 -19.32
N VAL A 77 -9.86 6.15 -18.07
CA VAL A 77 -9.81 4.89 -17.32
C VAL A 77 -10.64 3.82 -18.02
N GLU A 78 -11.89 4.11 -18.40
CA GLU A 78 -12.73 3.18 -19.13
C GLU A 78 -12.11 2.75 -20.47
N PHE A 79 -11.55 3.68 -21.21
CA PHE A 79 -10.83 3.38 -22.45
C PHE A 79 -9.66 2.44 -22.20
N ILE A 80 -8.80 2.75 -21.21
CA ILE A 80 -7.63 1.95 -20.87
C ILE A 80 -8.05 0.54 -20.41
N MET A 81 -9.11 0.42 -19.62
CA MET A 81 -9.56 -0.89 -19.15
C MET A 81 -10.01 -1.80 -20.30
N ARG A 82 -10.55 -1.25 -21.39
CA ARG A 82 -10.93 -2.00 -22.60
C ARG A 82 -9.76 -2.39 -23.50
N LEU A 83 -8.58 -1.79 -23.31
CA LEU A 83 -7.41 -2.14 -24.12
C LEU A 83 -6.94 -3.56 -23.82
N PRO A 84 -6.47 -4.31 -24.84
CA PRO A 84 -5.80 -5.59 -24.64
C PRO A 84 -4.60 -5.48 -23.70
N LEU A 85 -4.29 -6.55 -22.98
CA LEU A 85 -3.20 -6.56 -22.01
C LEU A 85 -1.83 -6.24 -22.64
N ASP A 86 -1.58 -6.69 -23.86
CA ASP A 86 -0.33 -6.43 -24.59
C ASP A 86 -0.11 -4.95 -24.96
N MET A 87 -1.18 -4.14 -24.94
CA MET A 87 -1.07 -2.68 -25.03
C MET A 87 -0.69 -2.03 -23.71
N LYS A 88 -0.93 -2.69 -22.59
CA LYS A 88 -0.60 -2.23 -21.23
C LYS A 88 0.78 -2.72 -20.80
N ILE A 89 1.03 -4.01 -21.03
CA ILE A 89 2.29 -4.69 -20.66
C ILE A 89 2.75 -5.51 -21.86
N ARG A 90 3.96 -5.23 -22.36
CA ARG A 90 4.55 -5.95 -23.47
C ARG A 90 6.03 -6.23 -23.20
N ASN A 91 6.44 -7.49 -23.35
CA ASN A 91 7.81 -7.94 -23.15
C ASN A 91 8.40 -7.50 -21.79
N GLY A 92 7.60 -7.61 -20.70
CA GLY A 92 8.01 -7.18 -19.37
C GLY A 92 8.00 -5.66 -19.14
N SER A 93 7.74 -4.87 -20.17
CA SER A 93 7.64 -3.42 -20.05
C SER A 93 6.19 -3.01 -19.72
N SER A 94 5.99 -2.44 -18.52
CA SER A 94 4.72 -1.86 -18.11
C SER A 94 4.47 -0.49 -18.77
N LYS A 95 3.20 -0.07 -18.84
CA LYS A 95 2.76 1.20 -19.43
C LYS A 95 3.16 1.32 -20.90
N TRP A 96 3.14 0.21 -21.64
CA TRP A 96 3.72 0.14 -22.98
C TRP A 96 3.17 1.21 -23.93
N ILE A 97 1.86 1.29 -24.11
CA ILE A 97 1.25 2.27 -25.02
C ILE A 97 1.56 3.71 -24.62
N LEU A 98 1.56 4.01 -23.31
CA LEU A 98 1.88 5.34 -22.80
C LEU A 98 3.34 5.71 -23.12
N ARG A 99 4.28 4.75 -22.98
CA ARG A 99 5.68 4.95 -23.37
C ARG A 99 5.82 5.21 -24.88
N GLN A 100 5.04 4.49 -25.74
CA GLN A 100 5.07 4.73 -27.17
C GLN A 100 4.62 6.15 -27.53
N VAL A 101 3.60 6.68 -26.84
CA VAL A 101 3.18 8.08 -27.03
C VAL A 101 4.27 9.04 -26.53
N LEU A 102 4.80 8.79 -25.34
CA LEU A 102 5.82 9.66 -24.73
C LEU A 102 7.09 9.76 -25.59
N TYR A 103 7.57 8.65 -26.13
CA TYR A 103 8.81 8.62 -26.92
C TYR A 103 8.71 9.38 -28.27
N ARG A 104 7.52 9.77 -28.69
CA ARG A 104 7.33 10.69 -29.82
C ARG A 104 7.71 12.13 -29.48
N HIS A 105 7.74 12.48 -28.19
CA HIS A 105 7.96 13.83 -27.69
C HIS A 105 9.24 13.99 -26.87
N VAL A 106 9.66 12.89 -26.22
CA VAL A 106 10.83 12.88 -25.34
C VAL A 106 11.73 11.70 -25.71
N PRO A 107 13.04 11.90 -25.87
CA PRO A 107 13.98 10.83 -26.13
C PRO A 107 13.90 9.73 -25.07
N GLN A 108 13.83 8.47 -25.51
CA GLN A 108 13.68 7.30 -24.63
C GLN A 108 14.74 7.26 -23.53
N GLN A 109 16.00 7.58 -23.87
CA GLN A 109 17.13 7.56 -22.96
C GLN A 109 16.98 8.46 -21.74
N LEU A 110 16.18 9.52 -21.84
CA LEU A 110 15.90 10.43 -20.72
C LEU A 110 14.82 9.87 -19.77
N MET A 111 13.99 8.94 -20.26
CA MET A 111 12.85 8.40 -19.53
C MET A 111 13.12 7.01 -18.94
N ASP A 112 13.93 6.19 -19.64
CA ASP A 112 14.24 4.83 -19.20
C ASP A 112 15.35 4.85 -18.15
N ARG A 113 14.94 4.91 -16.90
CA ARG A 113 15.82 4.82 -15.73
C ARG A 113 15.23 3.82 -14.73
N PRO A 114 16.07 3.20 -13.88
CA PRO A 114 15.58 2.33 -12.80
C PRO A 114 14.54 3.05 -11.95
N LYS A 115 13.45 2.34 -11.62
CA LYS A 115 12.46 2.87 -10.69
C LYS A 115 13.10 3.04 -9.32
N MET A 116 12.94 4.21 -8.72
CA MET A 116 13.21 4.44 -7.31
C MET A 116 11.88 4.59 -6.59
N GLY A 117 11.64 3.75 -5.57
CA GLY A 117 10.44 3.84 -4.75
C GLY A 117 10.48 5.08 -3.83
N PHE A 118 9.32 5.53 -3.40
CA PHE A 118 9.16 6.59 -2.40
C PHE A 118 9.13 5.99 -0.98
N ALA A 119 9.84 4.88 -0.75
CA ALA A 119 9.85 4.25 0.55
C ALA A 119 10.51 5.17 1.58
N VAL A 120 9.80 5.42 2.67
CA VAL A 120 10.32 6.11 3.85
C VAL A 120 10.93 5.04 4.76
N PRO A 121 12.14 5.20 5.31
CA PRO A 121 12.81 4.20 6.13
C PRO A 121 12.22 4.12 7.56
N VAL A 122 10.90 3.97 7.65
CA VAL A 122 10.18 3.91 8.93
C VAL A 122 10.71 2.81 9.82
N GLY A 123 11.05 1.65 9.23
CA GLY A 123 11.60 0.52 9.98
C GLY A 123 12.90 0.85 10.72
N ASP A 124 13.76 1.66 10.11
CA ASP A 124 15.00 2.11 10.74
C ASP A 124 14.71 3.21 11.77
N TRP A 125 13.80 4.13 11.46
CA TRP A 125 13.40 5.18 12.40
C TRP A 125 12.86 4.63 13.72
N ILE A 126 11.96 3.63 13.67
CA ILE A 126 11.41 3.03 14.90
C ILE A 126 12.46 2.18 15.66
N LYS A 127 13.54 1.74 15.01
CA LYS A 127 14.67 1.08 15.69
C LYS A 127 15.64 2.06 16.32
N GLU A 128 15.75 3.26 15.78
CA GLU A 128 16.79 4.25 16.11
C GLU A 128 16.17 5.52 16.71
N SER A 129 15.92 6.52 15.87
CA SER A 129 15.52 7.87 16.29
C SER A 129 14.15 7.96 16.99
N MET A 130 13.24 7.05 16.67
CA MET A 130 11.89 7.00 17.27
C MET A 130 11.73 5.81 18.23
N ARG A 131 12.81 5.18 18.64
CA ARG A 131 12.76 3.96 19.43
C ARG A 131 12.07 4.14 20.78
N GLU A 132 12.45 5.14 21.54
CA GLU A 132 11.88 5.43 22.85
C GLU A 132 10.37 5.67 22.76
N TRP A 133 9.96 6.46 21.77
CA TRP A 133 8.55 6.71 21.48
C TRP A 133 7.80 5.42 21.12
N ALA A 134 8.36 4.58 20.27
CA ALA A 134 7.74 3.31 19.90
C ALA A 134 7.63 2.37 21.11
N GLU A 135 8.70 2.20 21.91
CA GLU A 135 8.71 1.34 23.10
C GLU A 135 7.74 1.82 24.18
N GLU A 136 7.53 3.13 24.32
CA GLU A 136 6.51 3.69 25.20
C GLU A 136 5.11 3.27 24.78
N LEU A 137 4.76 3.44 23.48
CA LEU A 137 3.45 3.14 22.94
C LEU A 137 3.11 1.65 22.99
N ILE A 138 4.08 0.77 22.68
CA ILE A 138 3.87 -0.67 22.69
C ILE A 138 4.34 -1.34 24.00
N SER A 139 4.56 -0.54 25.06
CA SER A 139 4.93 -1.10 26.36
C SER A 139 3.86 -2.09 26.84
N LYS A 140 4.31 -3.17 27.49
CA LYS A 140 3.42 -4.21 27.98
C LYS A 140 2.25 -3.64 28.79
N LYS A 141 2.55 -2.71 29.70
CA LYS A 141 1.55 -2.07 30.57
C LYS A 141 0.49 -1.34 29.74
N ARG A 142 0.93 -0.52 28.77
CA ARG A 142 0.01 0.30 27.96
C ARG A 142 -0.89 -0.56 27.08
N VAL A 143 -0.30 -1.54 26.37
CA VAL A 143 -1.06 -2.46 25.50
C VAL A 143 -2.09 -3.28 26.30
N GLU A 144 -1.75 -3.69 27.54
CA GLU A 144 -2.68 -4.38 28.44
C GLU A 144 -3.81 -3.46 28.94
N GLU A 145 -3.48 -2.22 29.31
CA GLU A 145 -4.48 -1.22 29.79
C GLU A 145 -5.44 -0.79 28.67
N GLU A 146 -4.95 -0.60 27.45
CA GLU A 146 -5.76 -0.23 26.31
C GLU A 146 -6.66 -1.38 25.81
N GLY A 147 -6.18 -2.63 25.90
CA GLY A 147 -6.99 -3.83 25.68
C GLY A 147 -7.38 -4.11 24.23
N TYR A 148 -6.69 -3.54 23.24
CA TYR A 148 -6.97 -3.77 21.82
C TYR A 148 -6.16 -4.92 21.24
N PHE A 149 -4.87 -4.99 21.59
CA PHE A 149 -3.91 -5.89 20.97
C PHE A 149 -3.43 -6.98 21.94
N ASN A 150 -3.06 -8.13 21.36
CA ASN A 150 -2.40 -9.20 22.10
C ASN A 150 -0.99 -8.77 22.46
N THR A 151 -0.77 -8.49 23.73
CA THR A 151 0.49 -7.98 24.29
C THR A 151 1.67 -8.88 24.00
N HIS A 152 1.48 -10.21 24.05
CA HIS A 152 2.55 -11.16 23.76
C HIS A 152 2.99 -11.07 22.29
N LEU A 153 2.04 -11.03 21.36
CA LEU A 153 2.34 -10.96 19.92
C LEU A 153 3.01 -9.64 19.55
N VAL A 154 2.52 -8.51 20.07
CA VAL A 154 3.15 -7.20 19.87
C VAL A 154 4.60 -7.23 20.35
N GLY A 155 4.84 -7.76 21.55
CA GLY A 155 6.20 -7.88 22.11
C GLY A 155 7.12 -8.77 21.28
N GLU A 156 6.62 -9.89 20.75
CA GLU A 156 7.38 -10.77 19.87
C GLU A 156 7.69 -10.12 18.51
N MET A 157 6.72 -9.42 17.91
CA MET A 157 6.96 -8.65 16.67
C MET A 157 8.04 -7.60 16.87
N TRP A 158 8.02 -6.89 18.02
CA TRP A 158 9.03 -5.89 18.35
C TRP A 158 10.42 -6.49 18.48
N LYS A 159 10.57 -7.59 19.24
CA LYS A 159 11.84 -8.31 19.38
C LYS A 159 12.38 -8.81 18.04
N GLN A 160 11.51 -9.38 17.20
CA GLN A 160 11.87 -9.86 15.86
C GLN A 160 12.39 -8.71 14.99
N HIS A 161 11.73 -7.56 15.05
CA HIS A 161 12.11 -6.39 14.29
C HIS A 161 13.45 -5.81 14.74
N LEU A 162 13.65 -5.64 16.05
CA LEU A 162 14.91 -5.14 16.64
C LEU A 162 16.10 -6.05 16.34
N SER A 163 15.89 -7.38 16.38
CA SER A 163 16.94 -8.34 16.07
C SER A 163 17.33 -8.40 14.59
N GLY A 164 16.56 -7.78 13.70
CA GLY A 164 16.73 -7.87 12.26
C GLY A 164 16.37 -9.22 11.65
N LYS A 165 15.89 -10.19 12.46
CA LYS A 165 15.51 -11.52 12.00
C LYS A 165 14.32 -11.49 11.04
N PHE A 166 13.35 -10.60 11.32
CA PHE A 166 12.21 -10.35 10.48
C PHE A 166 11.95 -8.85 10.38
N ASN A 167 11.61 -8.40 9.17
CA ASN A 167 11.15 -7.04 8.96
C ASN A 167 9.66 -6.95 9.30
N ARG A 168 9.33 -6.36 10.45
CA ARG A 168 7.97 -6.13 10.95
C ARG A 168 7.54 -4.67 10.84
N THR A 169 8.17 -3.91 9.95
CA THR A 169 7.96 -2.46 9.83
C THR A 169 6.48 -2.11 9.65
N HIS A 170 5.80 -2.76 8.72
CA HIS A 170 4.44 -2.38 8.37
C HIS A 170 3.44 -2.77 9.46
N GLU A 171 3.58 -3.97 10.04
CA GLU A 171 2.72 -4.41 11.12
C GLU A 171 2.87 -3.51 12.35
N LEU A 172 4.12 -3.25 12.75
CA LEU A 172 4.40 -2.39 13.90
C LEU A 172 3.96 -0.95 13.66
N TRP A 173 4.19 -0.41 12.46
CA TRP A 173 3.76 0.94 12.13
C TRP A 173 2.23 1.09 12.23
N ASN A 174 1.47 0.10 11.76
CA ASN A 174 0.01 0.11 11.90
C ASN A 174 -0.43 0.09 13.37
N ILE A 175 0.23 -0.70 14.23
CA ILE A 175 -0.04 -0.72 15.67
C ILE A 175 0.29 0.62 16.32
N LEU A 176 1.43 1.22 15.97
CA LEU A 176 1.87 2.50 16.52
C LEU A 176 0.99 3.69 16.10
N MET A 177 0.35 3.59 14.94
CA MET A 177 -0.52 4.65 14.42
C MET A 177 -1.99 4.51 14.84
N PHE A 178 -2.36 3.38 15.46
CA PHE A 178 -3.68 3.14 16.01
C PHE A 178 -3.88 3.91 17.31
#